data_2aa6a1fa480f34a079c185fe3e855ae1
#
_entry.id   2aa6a1fa480f34a079c185fe3e855ae1
#
_cell.length_a   1.000
_cell.length_b   1.000
_cell.length_c   1.000
_cell.angle_alpha   90.00
_cell.angle_beta   90.00
_cell.angle_gamma   90.00
#
_symmetry.space_group_name_H-M   'P 1'
#
loop_
_entity.id
_entity.type
_entity.pdbx_description
1 polymer ?
#
loop_
_entity_poly.entity_id
_entity_poly.type
_entity_poly.pdbx_seq_one_letter_code
_entity_poly.pdbx_strand_id
1 'polypeptide(L)'
;MKFVKQLLKEGISKEEVYERAVDKGLDKKRVSTYLANFPDQDLAGKYKKLNLILVSLVSVWACLGLLQAVLIMFKLPLLAGIMMMILVIAILTLIIYNVYTMKSMSYFILCFFAGKSILNSVGALRSFSSIVEAIFIGLVMLLSLTIIVLAVLLKKKVFPYQNFINSKQADDGTVLYSQKVATAS
;
A
#
# COMPACT_ATOMS: atom_id res chain seq x y z
N MET A 1 -11.29 17.44 -7.80
CA MET A 1 -10.48 16.70 -6.79
C MET A 1 -9.29 17.51 -6.23
N LYS A 2 -8.63 18.42 -6.97
CA LYS A 2 -7.57 19.29 -6.41
C LYS A 2 -8.07 20.12 -5.20
N PHE A 3 -9.25 20.70 -5.30
CA PHE A 3 -9.92 21.45 -4.24
C PHE A 3 -10.13 20.60 -2.95
N VAL A 4 -10.72 19.42 -3.09
CA VAL A 4 -10.94 18.47 -1.96
C VAL A 4 -9.62 18.13 -1.27
N LYS A 5 -8.56 17.86 -2.06
CA LYS A 5 -7.23 17.54 -1.52
C LYS A 5 -6.61 18.71 -0.75
N GLN A 6 -6.86 19.94 -1.18
CA GLN A 6 -6.37 21.14 -0.52
C GLN A 6 -7.04 21.31 0.84
N LEU A 7 -8.37 21.24 0.92
CA LEU A 7 -9.11 21.35 2.17
C LEU A 7 -8.70 20.28 3.19
N LEU A 8 -8.50 19.03 2.74
CA LEU A 8 -8.00 17.95 3.61
C LEU A 8 -6.58 18.21 4.14
N LYS A 9 -5.71 18.88 3.37
CA LYS A 9 -4.38 19.27 3.84
C LYS A 9 -4.42 20.41 4.86
N GLU A 10 -5.42 21.28 4.79
CA GLU A 10 -5.68 22.36 5.73
C GLU A 10 -6.27 21.84 7.06
N GLY A 11 -6.47 20.51 7.20
CA GLY A 11 -6.97 19.89 8.43
C GLY A 11 -8.48 19.97 8.61
N ILE A 12 -9.22 20.34 7.56
CA ILE A 12 -10.69 20.42 7.60
C ILE A 12 -11.28 19.01 7.68
N SER A 13 -12.34 18.81 8.47
CA SER A 13 -13.00 17.52 8.64
C SER A 13 -13.56 16.96 7.32
N LYS A 14 -13.63 15.63 7.20
CA LYS A 14 -14.15 14.99 5.98
C LYS A 14 -15.58 15.39 5.66
N GLU A 15 -16.40 15.60 6.68
CA GLU A 15 -17.79 16.03 6.58
C GLU A 15 -17.88 17.42 5.97
N GLU A 16 -17.15 18.38 6.52
CA GLU A 16 -17.14 19.74 6.05
C GLU A 16 -16.55 19.85 4.63
N VAL A 17 -15.52 19.06 4.34
CA VAL A 17 -14.96 18.94 2.99
C VAL A 17 -15.99 18.41 2.01
N TYR A 18 -16.80 17.41 2.42
CA TYR A 18 -17.87 16.87 1.59
C TYR A 18 -18.93 17.93 1.27
N GLU A 19 -19.45 18.63 2.30
CA GLU A 19 -20.44 19.69 2.12
C GLU A 19 -19.94 20.77 1.17
N ARG A 20 -18.77 21.35 1.45
CA ARG A 20 -18.16 22.38 0.60
C ARG A 20 -17.88 21.92 -0.85
N ALA A 21 -17.57 20.64 -1.04
CA ALA A 21 -17.34 20.10 -2.37
C ALA A 21 -18.64 19.90 -3.15
N VAL A 22 -19.72 19.46 -2.47
CA VAL A 22 -21.06 19.29 -3.06
C VAL A 22 -21.67 20.67 -3.40
N ASP A 23 -21.51 21.66 -2.52
CA ASP A 23 -21.97 23.04 -2.76
C ASP A 23 -21.28 23.68 -3.99
N LYS A 24 -20.04 23.28 -4.26
CA LYS A 24 -19.33 23.64 -5.51
C LYS A 24 -19.77 22.84 -6.74
N GLY A 25 -20.80 22.00 -6.63
CA GLY A 25 -21.33 21.23 -7.75
C GLY A 25 -20.51 19.98 -8.11
N LEU A 26 -19.63 19.51 -7.22
CA LEU A 26 -18.90 18.26 -7.47
C LEU A 26 -19.81 17.04 -7.24
N ASP A 27 -19.62 16.01 -8.04
CA ASP A 27 -20.39 14.77 -7.96
C ASP A 27 -20.23 14.09 -6.58
N LYS A 28 -21.36 13.87 -5.90
CA LYS A 28 -21.44 13.31 -4.54
C LYS A 28 -20.70 11.98 -4.40
N LYS A 29 -20.91 11.04 -5.35
CA LYS A 29 -20.32 9.71 -5.33
C LYS A 29 -18.81 9.76 -5.53
N ARG A 30 -18.32 10.65 -6.40
CA ARG A 30 -16.87 10.84 -6.61
C ARG A 30 -16.20 11.47 -5.40
N VAL A 31 -16.85 12.44 -4.75
CA VAL A 31 -16.31 13.09 -3.55
C VAL A 31 -16.26 12.09 -2.39
N SER A 32 -17.35 11.38 -2.09
CA SER A 32 -17.38 10.39 -1.00
C SER A 32 -16.38 9.25 -1.22
N THR A 33 -16.26 8.73 -2.45
CA THR A 33 -15.24 7.71 -2.79
C THR A 33 -13.83 8.25 -2.57
N TYR A 34 -13.57 9.51 -2.94
CA TYR A 34 -12.25 10.13 -2.72
C TYR A 34 -11.95 10.30 -1.23
N LEU A 35 -12.92 10.75 -0.43
CA LEU A 35 -12.78 10.90 1.03
C LEU A 35 -12.58 9.56 1.74
N ALA A 36 -13.26 8.50 1.30
CA ALA A 36 -13.05 7.14 1.81
C ALA A 36 -11.61 6.64 1.55
N ASN A 37 -10.99 7.04 0.43
CA ASN A 37 -9.62 6.71 0.07
C ASN A 37 -8.56 7.55 0.80
N PHE A 38 -8.97 8.62 1.48
CA PHE A 38 -8.07 9.44 2.25
C PHE A 38 -7.93 8.88 3.67
N PRO A 39 -6.69 8.79 4.23
CA PRO A 39 -6.52 8.28 5.57
C PRO A 39 -7.28 9.17 6.57
N ASP A 40 -7.82 8.54 7.60
CA ASP A 40 -8.32 9.27 8.76
C ASP A 40 -7.14 9.88 9.49
N GLN A 41 -7.15 11.21 9.73
CA GLN A 41 -5.98 11.94 10.24
C GLN A 41 -5.59 11.48 11.65
N ASP A 42 -6.57 11.26 12.53
CA ASP A 42 -6.34 10.80 13.89
C ASP A 42 -5.76 9.39 13.90
N LEU A 43 -6.35 8.51 13.09
CA LEU A 43 -5.87 7.13 12.95
C LEU A 43 -4.50 7.07 12.27
N ALA A 44 -4.26 7.89 11.26
CA ALA A 44 -2.95 7.98 10.60
C ALA A 44 -1.86 8.43 11.59
N GLY A 45 -2.15 9.42 12.44
CA GLY A 45 -1.26 9.86 13.53
C GLY A 45 -0.97 8.73 14.52
N LYS A 46 -2.01 8.05 15.00
CA LYS A 46 -1.92 6.93 15.94
C LYS A 46 -1.09 5.77 15.40
N TYR A 47 -1.24 5.43 14.12
CA TYR A 47 -0.55 4.29 13.49
C TYR A 47 0.73 4.67 12.74
N LYS A 48 1.19 5.93 12.83
CA LYS A 48 2.40 6.42 12.16
C LYS A 48 3.65 5.58 12.48
N LYS A 49 3.85 5.24 13.76
CA LYS A 49 5.00 4.40 14.17
C LYS A 49 4.95 3.02 13.53
N LEU A 50 3.77 2.37 13.52
CA LEU A 50 3.60 1.06 12.91
C LEU A 50 3.81 1.11 11.39
N ASN A 51 3.37 2.19 10.73
CA ASN A 51 3.64 2.40 9.32
C ASN A 51 5.14 2.60 9.04
N LEU A 52 5.88 3.29 9.89
CA LEU A 52 7.34 3.41 9.77
C LEU A 52 8.05 2.06 9.89
N ILE A 53 7.59 1.19 10.81
CA ILE A 53 8.09 -0.18 10.91
C ILE A 53 7.84 -0.94 9.59
N LEU A 54 6.63 -0.83 9.03
CA LEU A 54 6.31 -1.44 7.74
C LEU A 54 7.23 -0.90 6.64
N VAL A 55 7.43 0.42 6.56
CA VAL A 55 8.33 1.04 5.56
C VAL A 55 9.76 0.50 5.71
N SER A 56 10.27 0.36 6.93
CA SER A 56 11.61 -0.22 7.18
C SER A 56 11.70 -1.68 6.69
N LEU A 57 10.70 -2.51 7.00
CA LEU A 57 10.66 -3.90 6.53
C LEU A 57 10.57 -3.99 5.00
N VAL A 58 9.76 -3.14 4.38
CA VAL A 58 9.66 -3.04 2.90
C VAL A 58 10.97 -2.60 2.28
N SER A 59 11.71 -1.67 2.93
CA SER A 59 13.03 -1.25 2.46
C SER A 59 14.05 -2.38 2.52
N VAL A 60 14.07 -3.16 3.61
CA VAL A 60 14.92 -4.36 3.71
C VAL A 60 14.56 -5.38 2.64
N TRP A 61 13.26 -5.66 2.47
CA TRP A 61 12.77 -6.57 1.43
C TRP A 61 13.14 -6.09 0.02
N ALA A 62 13.06 -4.78 -0.24
CA ALA A 62 13.46 -4.16 -1.50
C ALA A 62 14.97 -4.32 -1.75
N CYS A 63 15.83 -4.16 -0.73
CA CYS A 63 17.27 -4.38 -0.85
C CYS A 63 17.58 -5.84 -1.24
N LEU A 64 16.89 -6.82 -0.62
CA LEU A 64 17.07 -8.23 -1.00
C LEU A 64 16.62 -8.48 -2.45
N GLY A 65 15.52 -7.88 -2.88
CA GLY A 65 15.04 -7.95 -4.27
C GLY A 65 16.02 -7.31 -5.27
N LEU A 66 16.67 -6.19 -4.90
CA LEU A 66 17.70 -5.56 -5.72
C LEU A 66 18.93 -6.45 -5.86
N LEU A 67 19.37 -7.12 -4.79
CA LEU A 67 20.48 -8.09 -4.87
C LEU A 67 20.17 -9.20 -5.87
N GLN A 68 18.97 -9.77 -5.83
CA GLN A 68 18.54 -10.74 -6.82
C GLN A 68 18.51 -10.16 -8.25
N ALA A 69 18.00 -8.94 -8.42
CA ALA A 69 17.93 -8.28 -9.72
C ALA A 69 19.34 -8.06 -10.31
N VAL A 70 20.34 -7.70 -9.48
CA VAL A 70 21.76 -7.59 -9.91
C VAL A 70 22.28 -8.93 -10.44
N LEU A 71 22.03 -10.04 -9.73
CA LEU A 71 22.44 -11.38 -10.18
C LEU A 71 21.81 -11.78 -11.51
N ILE A 72 20.55 -11.39 -11.74
CA ILE A 72 19.86 -11.64 -13.01
C ILE A 72 20.41 -10.74 -14.11
N MET A 73 20.73 -9.48 -13.81
CA MET A 73 21.29 -8.51 -14.76
C MET A 73 22.52 -9.06 -15.48
N PHE A 74 23.43 -9.73 -14.75
CA PHE A 74 24.63 -10.33 -15.35
C PHE A 74 24.38 -11.48 -16.34
N LYS A 75 23.15 -12.03 -16.35
CA LYS A 75 22.72 -13.08 -17.29
C LYS A 75 22.04 -12.53 -18.55
N LEU A 76 21.80 -11.22 -18.60
CA LEU A 76 21.11 -10.55 -19.70
C LEU A 76 22.07 -9.76 -20.57
N PRO A 77 21.71 -9.46 -21.84
CA PRO A 77 22.42 -8.46 -22.63
C PRO A 77 22.53 -7.13 -21.87
N LEU A 78 23.66 -6.46 -21.93
CA LEU A 78 23.98 -5.28 -21.10
C LEU A 78 22.85 -4.23 -21.09
N LEU A 79 22.33 -3.86 -22.26
CA LEU A 79 21.27 -2.86 -22.38
C LEU A 79 19.98 -3.31 -21.70
N ALA A 80 19.58 -4.57 -21.91
CA ALA A 80 18.37 -5.13 -21.28
C ALA A 80 18.52 -5.21 -19.75
N GLY A 81 19.69 -5.59 -19.27
CA GLY A 81 20.01 -5.62 -17.83
C GLY A 81 19.90 -4.24 -17.18
N ILE A 82 20.46 -3.21 -17.80
CA ILE A 82 20.38 -1.82 -17.32
C ILE A 82 18.94 -1.34 -17.29
N MET A 83 18.17 -1.53 -18.36
CA MET A 83 16.75 -1.12 -18.42
C MET A 83 15.92 -1.82 -17.33
N MET A 84 16.13 -3.12 -17.12
CA MET A 84 15.48 -3.88 -16.06
C MET A 84 15.80 -3.30 -14.68
N MET A 85 17.07 -2.98 -14.39
CA MET A 85 17.46 -2.40 -13.10
C MET A 85 16.80 -1.04 -12.85
N ILE A 86 16.79 -0.14 -13.84
CA ILE A 86 16.11 1.15 -13.73
C ILE A 86 14.62 0.95 -13.40
N LEU A 87 13.94 0.03 -14.08
CA LEU A 87 12.53 -0.27 -13.86
C LEU A 87 12.28 -0.82 -12.45
N VAL A 88 13.09 -1.76 -11.99
CA VAL A 88 12.99 -2.34 -10.64
C VAL A 88 13.17 -1.26 -9.57
N ILE A 89 14.21 -0.42 -9.67
CA ILE A 89 14.46 0.68 -8.73
C ILE A 89 13.29 1.66 -8.72
N ALA A 90 12.76 2.04 -9.88
CA ALA A 90 11.63 2.96 -9.98
C ALA A 90 10.37 2.39 -9.30
N ILE A 91 10.03 1.12 -9.54
CA ILE A 91 8.87 0.45 -8.92
C ILE A 91 9.04 0.36 -7.39
N LEU A 92 10.20 -0.08 -6.90
CA LEU A 92 10.45 -0.21 -5.47
C LEU A 92 10.39 1.15 -4.76
N THR A 93 11.00 2.18 -5.33
CA THR A 93 10.95 3.55 -4.81
C THR A 93 9.51 4.07 -4.76
N LEU A 94 8.73 3.82 -5.81
CA LEU A 94 7.32 4.21 -5.85
C LEU A 94 6.49 3.49 -4.78
N ILE A 95 6.72 2.20 -4.55
CA ILE A 95 6.04 1.42 -3.51
C ILE A 95 6.38 1.99 -2.14
N ILE A 96 7.66 2.16 -1.82
CA ILE A 96 8.14 2.70 -0.52
C ILE A 96 7.55 4.09 -0.28
N TYR A 97 7.60 4.99 -1.25
CA TYR A 97 7.05 6.34 -1.15
C TYR A 97 5.54 6.33 -0.89
N ASN A 98 4.79 5.48 -1.60
CA ASN A 98 3.35 5.39 -1.44
C ASN A 98 2.93 4.77 -0.10
N VAL A 99 3.69 3.80 0.43
CA VAL A 99 3.48 3.26 1.78
C VAL A 99 3.83 4.29 2.83
N TYR A 100 4.96 4.99 2.68
CA TYR A 100 5.36 6.08 3.59
C TYR A 100 4.29 7.18 3.68
N THR A 101 3.71 7.57 2.55
CA THR A 101 2.63 8.58 2.48
C THR A 101 1.24 8.02 2.80
N MET A 102 1.15 6.78 3.29
CA MET A 102 -0.10 6.11 3.67
C MET A 102 -1.19 6.19 2.59
N LYS A 103 -0.85 5.90 1.33
CA LYS A 103 -1.85 5.81 0.27
C LYS A 103 -2.55 4.46 0.34
N SER A 104 -3.87 4.46 0.38
CA SER A 104 -4.70 3.27 0.54
C SER A 104 -4.36 2.13 -0.45
N MET A 105 -4.19 2.45 -1.73
CA MET A 105 -3.90 1.47 -2.79
C MET A 105 -2.52 0.83 -2.66
N SER A 106 -1.57 1.51 -2.00
CA SER A 106 -0.21 0.99 -1.83
C SER A 106 -0.13 -0.26 -0.98
N TYR A 107 -1.01 -0.39 0.02
CA TYR A 107 -1.07 -1.60 0.86
C TYR A 107 -1.57 -2.81 0.07
N PHE A 108 -2.50 -2.62 -0.88
CA PHE A 108 -2.94 -3.69 -1.77
C PHE A 108 -1.82 -4.13 -2.71
N ILE A 109 -1.17 -3.17 -3.37
CA ILE A 109 -0.04 -3.43 -4.27
C ILE A 109 1.09 -4.15 -3.52
N LEU A 110 1.39 -3.71 -2.30
CA LEU A 110 2.40 -4.34 -1.45
C LEU A 110 2.07 -5.80 -1.12
N CYS A 111 0.81 -6.09 -0.74
CA CYS A 111 0.36 -7.46 -0.49
C CYS A 111 0.48 -8.33 -1.75
N PHE A 112 0.19 -7.79 -2.93
CA PHE A 112 0.32 -8.51 -4.19
C PHE A 112 1.78 -8.88 -4.47
N PHE A 113 2.72 -7.92 -4.35
CA PHE A 113 4.14 -8.20 -4.58
C PHE A 113 4.75 -9.11 -3.53
N ALA A 114 4.40 -8.93 -2.25
CA ALA A 114 4.87 -9.82 -1.19
C ALA A 114 4.30 -11.23 -1.33
N GLY A 115 3.03 -11.37 -1.74
CA GLY A 115 2.43 -12.67 -2.06
C GLY A 115 3.12 -13.38 -3.22
N LYS A 116 3.42 -12.63 -4.31
CA LYS A 116 4.21 -13.16 -5.43
C LYS A 116 5.61 -13.60 -4.97
N SER A 117 6.24 -12.85 -4.07
CA SER A 117 7.55 -13.22 -3.49
C SER A 117 7.48 -14.54 -2.75
N ILE A 118 6.43 -14.79 -1.95
CA ILE A 118 6.21 -16.08 -1.26
C ILE A 118 6.06 -17.21 -2.27
N LEU A 119 5.24 -17.04 -3.31
CA LEU A 119 5.05 -18.07 -4.34
C LEU A 119 6.35 -18.43 -5.05
N ASN A 120 7.17 -17.43 -5.40
CA ASN A 120 8.48 -17.64 -5.99
C ASN A 120 9.42 -18.37 -5.03
N SER A 121 9.40 -18.02 -3.75
CA SER A 121 10.22 -18.66 -2.71
C SER A 121 9.83 -20.12 -2.50
N VAL A 122 8.53 -20.46 -2.53
CA VAL A 122 8.05 -21.87 -2.49
C VAL A 122 8.57 -22.66 -3.70
N GLY A 123 8.57 -22.03 -4.89
CA GLY A 123 9.17 -22.65 -6.08
C GLY A 123 10.67 -22.93 -5.91
N ALA A 124 11.41 -21.96 -5.38
CA ALA A 124 12.85 -22.06 -5.16
C ALA A 124 13.21 -23.11 -4.08
N LEU A 125 12.36 -23.34 -3.07
CA LEU A 125 12.54 -24.39 -2.07
C LEU A 125 12.53 -25.81 -2.66
N ARG A 126 12.04 -26.00 -3.89
CA ARG A 126 12.06 -27.31 -4.56
C ARG A 126 13.41 -27.62 -5.23
N SER A 127 14.26 -26.64 -5.40
CA SER A 127 15.52 -26.73 -6.18
C SER A 127 16.71 -26.08 -5.48
N PHE A 128 16.66 -25.91 -4.13
CA PHE A 128 17.78 -25.33 -3.40
C PHE A 128 18.99 -26.29 -3.43
N SER A 129 20.18 -25.71 -3.55
CA SER A 129 21.43 -26.45 -3.69
C SER A 129 22.26 -26.44 -2.40
N SER A 130 21.95 -25.56 -1.45
CA SER A 130 22.69 -25.42 -0.20
C SER A 130 21.79 -25.00 0.98
N ILE A 131 22.23 -25.34 2.20
CA ILE A 131 21.54 -24.92 3.44
C ILE A 131 21.46 -23.39 3.54
N VAL A 132 22.48 -22.68 3.10
CA VAL A 132 22.52 -21.21 3.11
C VAL A 132 21.42 -20.63 2.22
N GLU A 133 21.22 -21.22 1.04
CA GLU A 133 20.15 -20.83 0.13
C GLU A 133 18.77 -21.10 0.73
N ALA A 134 18.56 -22.24 1.38
CA ALA A 134 17.32 -22.57 2.06
C ALA A 134 17.01 -21.58 3.20
N ILE A 135 18.01 -21.20 4.01
CA ILE A 135 17.86 -20.19 5.07
C ILE A 135 17.48 -18.84 4.47
N PHE A 136 18.15 -18.40 3.40
CA PHE A 136 17.86 -17.14 2.72
C PHE A 136 16.42 -17.11 2.20
N ILE A 137 15.98 -18.16 1.53
CA ILE A 137 14.60 -18.32 1.03
C ILE A 137 13.60 -18.23 2.20
N GLY A 138 13.86 -18.94 3.31
CA GLY A 138 13.04 -18.92 4.51
C GLY A 138 12.92 -17.50 5.11
N LEU A 139 14.01 -16.74 5.18
CA LEU A 139 14.01 -15.36 5.65
C LEU A 139 13.18 -14.45 4.75
N VAL A 140 13.30 -14.57 3.44
CA VAL A 140 12.49 -13.80 2.47
C VAL A 140 11.01 -14.12 2.61
N MET A 141 10.65 -15.39 2.80
CA MET A 141 9.26 -15.80 3.03
C MET A 141 8.70 -15.21 4.33
N LEU A 142 9.44 -15.32 5.44
CA LEU A 142 9.03 -14.79 6.73
C LEU A 142 8.84 -13.26 6.67
N LEU A 143 9.78 -12.56 6.05
CA LEU A 143 9.71 -11.12 5.84
C LEU A 143 8.49 -10.73 5.00
N SER A 144 8.24 -11.43 3.90
CA SER A 144 7.09 -11.18 3.02
C SER A 144 5.77 -11.43 3.75
N LEU A 145 5.66 -12.50 4.56
CA LEU A 145 4.48 -12.77 5.37
C LEU A 145 4.24 -11.67 6.41
N THR A 146 5.28 -11.23 7.10
CA THR A 146 5.20 -10.15 8.08
C THR A 146 4.72 -8.85 7.43
N ILE A 147 5.23 -8.51 6.24
CA ILE A 147 4.82 -7.36 5.46
C ILE A 147 3.33 -7.45 5.12
N ILE A 148 2.83 -8.61 4.66
CA ILE A 148 1.40 -8.80 4.34
C ILE A 148 0.54 -8.57 5.57
N VAL A 149 0.88 -9.20 6.71
CA VAL A 149 0.12 -9.06 7.96
C VAL A 149 0.04 -7.59 8.38
N LEU A 150 1.17 -6.88 8.43
CA LEU A 150 1.22 -5.47 8.81
C LEU A 150 0.48 -4.57 7.81
N ALA A 151 0.60 -4.82 6.51
CA ALA A 151 -0.10 -4.08 5.47
C ALA A 151 -1.63 -4.22 5.61
N VAL A 152 -2.13 -5.44 5.83
CA VAL A 152 -3.56 -5.71 6.04
C VAL A 152 -4.06 -5.06 7.33
N LEU A 153 -3.31 -5.15 8.43
CA LEU A 153 -3.66 -4.52 9.70
C LEU A 153 -3.73 -2.99 9.57
N LEU A 154 -2.70 -2.37 8.98
CA LEU A 154 -2.67 -0.92 8.75
C LEU A 154 -3.80 -0.49 7.82
N LYS A 155 -4.02 -1.21 6.73
CA LYS A 155 -5.12 -0.93 5.80
C LYS A 155 -6.47 -0.89 6.52
N LYS A 156 -6.78 -1.91 7.33
CA LYS A 156 -8.04 -1.97 8.09
C LYS A 156 -8.17 -0.88 9.15
N LYS A 157 -7.05 -0.52 9.81
CA LYS A 157 -7.07 0.47 10.91
C LYS A 157 -7.05 1.92 10.44
N VAL A 158 -6.32 2.23 9.37
CA VAL A 158 -6.18 3.60 8.85
C VAL A 158 -7.29 3.96 7.87
N PHE A 159 -7.89 2.95 7.21
CA PHE A 159 -8.96 3.13 6.23
C PHE A 159 -10.20 2.31 6.59
N PRO A 160 -10.89 2.62 7.71
CA PRO A 160 -12.00 1.80 8.20
C PRO A 160 -13.21 1.76 7.25
N TYR A 161 -13.35 2.76 6.39
CA TYR A 161 -14.43 2.89 5.41
C TYR A 161 -14.11 2.27 4.04
N GLN A 162 -13.07 1.44 3.98
CA GLN A 162 -12.71 0.68 2.79
C GLN A 162 -12.70 -0.82 3.05
N ASN A 163 -13.18 -1.56 2.05
CA ASN A 163 -12.77 -2.93 1.85
C ASN A 163 -11.36 -2.95 1.23
N PHE A 164 -10.83 -4.13 0.89
CA PHE A 164 -9.46 -4.21 0.40
C PHE A 164 -9.22 -3.40 -0.88
N ILE A 165 -10.21 -3.29 -1.77
CA ILE A 165 -10.14 -2.58 -3.05
C ILE A 165 -11.15 -1.44 -3.12
N ASN A 166 -12.40 -1.69 -2.71
CA ASN A 166 -13.52 -0.78 -2.88
C ASN A 166 -13.87 -0.04 -1.58
N SER A 167 -14.51 1.12 -1.71
CA SER A 167 -15.12 1.82 -0.58
C SER A 167 -16.33 1.02 -0.08
N LYS A 168 -16.55 1.01 1.24
CA LYS A 168 -17.74 0.44 1.84
C LYS A 168 -18.95 1.27 1.46
N GLN A 169 -20.08 0.62 1.27
CA GLN A 169 -21.38 1.26 1.02
C GLN A 169 -22.35 0.87 2.13
N ALA A 170 -23.24 1.79 2.46
CA ALA A 170 -24.39 1.52 3.31
C ALA A 170 -25.46 0.77 2.51
N ASP A 171 -26.51 0.29 3.17
CA ASP A 171 -27.61 -0.47 2.55
C ASP A 171 -28.36 0.33 1.47
N ASP A 172 -28.38 1.66 1.60
CA ASP A 172 -28.95 2.61 0.62
C ASP A 172 -28.02 2.90 -0.57
N GLY A 173 -26.83 2.29 -0.63
CA GLY A 173 -25.82 2.50 -1.67
C GLY A 173 -24.93 3.72 -1.46
N THR A 174 -25.09 4.46 -0.35
CA THR A 174 -24.24 5.61 -0.01
C THR A 174 -22.82 5.16 0.35
N VAL A 175 -21.80 5.80 -0.20
CA VAL A 175 -20.40 5.49 0.12
C VAL A 175 -20.04 6.04 1.50
N LEU A 176 -19.62 5.15 2.40
CA LEU A 176 -19.17 5.52 3.75
C LEU A 176 -17.79 6.17 3.68
N TYR A 177 -17.61 7.33 4.31
CA TYR A 177 -16.35 8.05 4.34
C TYR A 177 -15.99 8.63 5.72
N SER A 178 -16.93 8.63 6.65
CA SER A 178 -16.74 9.08 8.03
C SER A 178 -17.61 8.30 9.03
N GLN A 179 -17.32 8.43 10.32
CA GLN A 179 -18.07 7.76 11.37
C GLN A 179 -19.52 8.29 11.48
N LYS A 180 -19.72 9.60 11.28
CA LYS A 180 -21.05 10.21 11.27
C LYS A 180 -21.95 9.63 10.19
N VAL A 181 -21.43 9.42 8.97
CA VAL A 181 -22.18 8.83 7.87
C VAL A 181 -22.46 7.35 8.12
N ALA A 182 -21.53 6.63 8.77
CA ALA A 182 -21.71 5.22 9.11
C ALA A 182 -22.74 4.99 10.24
N THR A 183 -23.01 6.00 11.08
CA THR A 183 -24.02 5.91 12.16
C THR A 183 -25.39 6.45 11.75
N ALA A 184 -25.46 7.18 10.64
CA ALA A 184 -26.70 7.78 10.11
C ALA A 184 -27.36 6.91 9.03
N SER A 185 -26.68 5.87 8.52
CA SER A 185 -27.15 4.88 7.56
C SER A 185 -27.50 3.55 8.26
#